data_a5cda1db9b97ec4bcccc8f8f6149cb58
#
_entry.id   a5cda1db9b97ec4bcccc8f8f6149cb58
#
_cell.length_a   1.000
_cell.length_b   1.000
_cell.length_c   1.000
_cell.angle_alpha   90.00
_cell.angle_beta   90.00
_cell.angle_gamma   90.00
#
_symmetry.space_group_name_H-M   'P 1'
#
loop_
_entity.id
_entity.type
_entity.pdbx_description
1 polymer ?
#
loop_
_entity_poly.entity_id
_entity_poly.type
_entity_poly.pdbx_seq_one_letter_code
_entity_poly.pdbx_strand_id
1 'polypeptide(L)'
;MSRFILPFIEKVVDVIGNGHCGFQAIAKFMGLTEQSHIMIRTLLIQELKDHINDYVEVFAGEDRCNYILNGLHPHANMEGCAHLVDKWFTVPDMGHIVANYYKMCVIVLTSLEKSESFFPLRRPPPPAKQNTPIICLGVILNHSVLIYLKNGCPLPPSSIEWHNHKKEDALTWEDDYLDQHELFQKPMVIESGNKPPQPQKESNKAAPILLDTPEKPKQII
;
A
#
# COMPACT_ATOMS: atom_id res chain seq x y z
N MET A 1 -6.16 6.29 -10.74
CA MET A 1 -4.78 6.67 -11.17
C MET A 1 -4.86 8.02 -11.84
N SER A 2 -4.00 8.95 -11.46
CA SER A 2 -4.00 10.33 -11.98
C SER A 2 -3.62 10.35 -13.47
N ARG A 3 -4.34 11.17 -14.26
CA ARG A 3 -4.20 11.19 -15.72
C ARG A 3 -2.81 11.61 -16.20
N PHE A 4 -2.12 12.46 -15.44
CA PHE A 4 -0.78 12.94 -15.81
C PHE A 4 0.31 11.86 -15.72
N ILE A 5 0.06 10.73 -15.06
CA ILE A 5 0.98 9.58 -15.00
C ILE A 5 0.91 8.73 -16.28
N LEU A 6 -0.25 8.70 -16.97
CA LEU A 6 -0.47 7.83 -18.12
C LEU A 6 0.60 7.90 -19.21
N PRO A 7 1.14 9.08 -19.59
CA PRO A 7 2.20 9.19 -20.60
C PRO A 7 3.51 8.51 -20.21
N PHE A 8 3.72 8.31 -18.90
CA PHE A 8 4.93 7.72 -18.33
C PHE A 8 4.81 6.21 -18.10
N ILE A 9 3.66 5.63 -18.36
CA ILE A 9 3.50 4.17 -18.30
C ILE A 9 4.14 3.57 -19.55
N GLU A 10 5.13 2.72 -19.36
CA GLU A 10 5.76 1.96 -20.43
C GLU A 10 4.98 0.67 -20.71
N LYS A 11 4.64 -0.06 -19.67
CA LYS A 11 3.95 -1.35 -19.75
C LYS A 11 3.12 -1.60 -18.50
N VAL A 12 1.96 -2.23 -18.69
CA VAL A 12 1.16 -2.80 -17.60
C VAL A 12 1.14 -4.33 -17.78
N VAL A 13 1.44 -5.04 -16.70
CA VAL A 13 1.33 -6.50 -16.66
C VAL A 13 0.22 -6.87 -15.71
N ASP A 14 -0.83 -7.43 -16.27
CA ASP A 14 -1.95 -7.97 -15.51
C ASP A 14 -1.60 -9.33 -14.90
N VAL A 15 -2.26 -9.67 -13.81
CA VAL A 15 -2.12 -10.94 -13.08
C VAL A 15 -3.50 -11.49 -12.71
N ILE A 16 -3.56 -12.74 -12.27
CA ILE A 16 -4.84 -13.38 -11.94
C ILE A 16 -5.52 -12.71 -10.74
N GLY A 17 -6.80 -12.33 -10.90
CA GLY A 17 -7.61 -11.69 -9.85
C GLY A 17 -8.18 -12.71 -8.84
N ASN A 18 -7.31 -13.40 -8.10
CA ASN A 18 -7.66 -14.45 -7.15
C ASN A 18 -7.36 -14.13 -5.67
N GLY A 19 -7.17 -12.84 -5.34
CA GLY A 19 -6.81 -12.38 -4.00
C GLY A 19 -5.30 -12.38 -3.71
N HIS A 20 -4.47 -12.79 -4.67
CA HIS A 20 -3.01 -12.80 -4.56
C HIS A 20 -2.33 -11.79 -5.48
N CYS A 21 -3.10 -10.99 -6.21
CA CYS A 21 -2.63 -10.14 -7.31
C CYS A 21 -1.44 -9.22 -6.93
N GLY A 22 -1.42 -8.60 -5.74
CA GLY A 22 -0.28 -7.79 -5.31
C GLY A 22 1.01 -8.60 -5.19
N PHE A 23 0.95 -9.80 -4.63
CA PHE A 23 2.11 -10.70 -4.49
C PHE A 23 2.51 -11.32 -5.83
N GLN A 24 1.55 -11.60 -6.71
CA GLN A 24 1.79 -12.06 -8.08
C GLN A 24 2.47 -11.00 -8.93
N ALA A 25 2.06 -9.73 -8.79
CA ALA A 25 2.71 -8.61 -9.45
C ALA A 25 4.18 -8.46 -9.02
N ILE A 26 4.46 -8.61 -7.72
CA ILE A 26 5.83 -8.63 -7.21
C ILE A 26 6.61 -9.83 -7.77
N ALA A 27 6.02 -11.02 -7.80
CA ALA A 27 6.66 -12.20 -8.40
C ALA A 27 7.01 -11.96 -9.88
N LYS A 28 6.10 -11.38 -10.66
CA LYS A 28 6.36 -11.01 -12.07
C LYS A 28 7.49 -10.00 -12.21
N PHE A 29 7.55 -8.99 -11.36
CA PHE A 29 8.66 -8.03 -11.35
C PHE A 29 9.99 -8.72 -11.10
N MET A 30 10.03 -9.71 -10.22
CA MET A 30 11.22 -10.52 -9.92
C MET A 30 11.56 -11.56 -11.01
N GLY A 31 10.85 -11.57 -12.14
CA GLY A 31 11.06 -12.53 -13.22
C GLY A 31 10.53 -13.94 -12.91
N LEU A 32 9.68 -14.06 -11.90
CA LEU A 32 9.09 -15.33 -11.46
C LEU A 32 7.69 -15.54 -12.07
N THR A 33 7.14 -16.73 -11.84
CA THR A 33 5.74 -17.03 -12.22
C THR A 33 4.76 -16.53 -11.16
N GLU A 34 3.47 -16.40 -11.50
CA GLU A 34 2.43 -15.99 -10.57
C GLU A 34 2.25 -16.96 -9.41
N GLN A 35 2.50 -18.24 -9.60
CA GLN A 35 2.48 -19.28 -8.57
C GLN A 35 3.52 -19.01 -7.46
N SER A 36 4.56 -18.23 -7.75
CA SER A 36 5.58 -17.85 -6.77
C SER A 36 5.10 -16.87 -5.71
N HIS A 37 3.82 -16.40 -5.77
CA HIS A 37 3.24 -15.52 -4.74
C HIS A 37 3.33 -16.12 -3.32
N ILE A 38 3.32 -17.46 -3.19
CA ILE A 38 3.52 -18.16 -1.90
C ILE A 38 4.92 -17.88 -1.36
N MET A 39 5.92 -17.98 -2.22
CA MET A 39 7.31 -17.68 -1.86
C MET A 39 7.45 -16.21 -1.46
N ILE A 40 6.86 -15.29 -2.23
CA ILE A 40 6.87 -13.86 -1.89
C ILE A 40 6.31 -13.64 -0.49
N ARG A 41 5.14 -14.21 -0.17
CA ARG A 41 4.53 -14.12 1.17
C ARG A 41 5.46 -14.65 2.26
N THR A 42 6.09 -15.81 2.05
CA THR A 42 7.01 -16.42 3.01
C THR A 42 8.20 -15.50 3.29
N LEU A 43 8.77 -14.87 2.27
CA LEU A 43 9.88 -13.93 2.40
C LEU A 43 9.48 -12.68 3.19
N LEU A 44 8.29 -12.14 2.94
CA LEU A 44 7.78 -10.98 3.69
C LEU A 44 7.42 -11.33 5.14
N ILE A 45 6.94 -12.55 5.41
CA ILE A 45 6.75 -13.06 6.78
C ILE A 45 8.08 -13.10 7.52
N GLN A 46 9.14 -13.60 6.87
CA GLN A 46 10.46 -13.67 7.47
C GLN A 46 11.01 -12.30 7.78
N GLU A 47 10.92 -11.35 6.83
CA GLU A 47 11.33 -9.96 7.02
C GLU A 47 10.60 -9.31 8.22
N LEU A 48 9.28 -9.48 8.29
CA LEU A 48 8.48 -8.93 9.38
C LEU A 48 8.88 -9.51 10.74
N LYS A 49 9.12 -10.83 10.81
CA LYS A 49 9.51 -11.51 12.06
C LYS A 49 10.92 -11.14 12.51
N ASP A 50 11.87 -11.08 11.60
CA ASP A 50 13.27 -10.77 11.90
C ASP A 50 13.46 -9.34 12.39
N HIS A 51 12.52 -8.44 12.04
CA HIS A 51 12.58 -7.01 12.35
C HIS A 51 11.30 -6.49 13.03
N ILE A 52 10.65 -7.35 13.81
CA ILE A 52 9.33 -7.07 14.40
C ILE A 52 9.31 -5.77 15.21
N ASN A 53 10.38 -5.47 15.94
CA ASN A 53 10.45 -4.27 16.77
C ASN A 53 10.38 -2.97 15.93
N ASP A 54 11.05 -2.94 14.77
CA ASP A 54 10.97 -1.79 13.86
C ASP A 54 9.55 -1.63 13.31
N TYR A 55 8.89 -2.73 12.97
CA TYR A 55 7.55 -2.71 12.39
C TYR A 55 6.46 -2.41 13.44
N VAL A 56 6.65 -2.77 14.70
CA VAL A 56 5.74 -2.36 15.79
C VAL A 56 5.71 -0.84 15.92
N GLU A 57 6.85 -0.17 15.76
CA GLU A 57 6.92 1.30 15.75
C GLU A 57 6.21 1.88 14.52
N VAL A 58 6.49 1.36 13.32
CA VAL A 58 5.93 1.83 12.04
C VAL A 58 4.41 1.65 11.98
N PHE A 59 3.90 0.53 12.48
CA PHE A 59 2.48 0.19 12.42
C PHE A 59 1.70 0.58 13.68
N ALA A 60 2.34 1.32 14.59
CA ALA A 60 1.74 1.83 15.83
C ALA A 60 1.16 0.74 16.75
N GLY A 61 1.77 -0.46 16.77
CA GLY A 61 1.45 -1.48 17.76
C GLY A 61 1.52 -2.93 17.27
N GLU A 62 1.61 -3.83 18.24
CA GLU A 62 1.71 -5.28 18.00
C GLU A 62 0.44 -5.86 17.33
N ASP A 63 -0.73 -5.37 17.68
CA ASP A 63 -2.00 -5.85 17.10
C ASP A 63 -2.02 -5.67 15.59
N ARG A 64 -1.51 -4.52 15.09
CA ARG A 64 -1.42 -4.27 13.65
C ARG A 64 -0.39 -5.16 13.00
N CYS A 65 0.77 -5.38 13.63
CA CYS A 65 1.77 -6.35 13.16
C CYS A 65 1.19 -7.76 13.04
N ASN A 66 0.45 -8.21 14.06
CA ASN A 66 -0.19 -9.52 14.08
C ASN A 66 -1.26 -9.65 12.98
N TYR A 67 -2.05 -8.59 12.74
CA TYR A 67 -3.01 -8.54 11.65
C TYR A 67 -2.32 -8.70 10.29
N ILE A 68 -1.24 -7.95 10.05
CA ILE A 68 -0.46 -8.01 8.79
C ILE A 68 0.18 -9.40 8.65
N LEU A 69 0.78 -9.93 9.72
CA LEU A 69 1.39 -11.25 9.72
C LEU A 69 0.36 -12.33 9.38
N ASN A 70 -0.84 -12.27 9.96
CA ASN A 70 -1.94 -13.16 9.59
C ASN A 70 -2.34 -12.99 8.13
N GLY A 71 -2.41 -11.75 7.62
CA GLY A 71 -2.70 -11.46 6.21
C GLY A 71 -1.66 -12.04 5.25
N LEU A 72 -0.39 -12.04 5.63
CA LEU A 72 0.71 -12.63 4.86
C LEU A 72 0.66 -14.16 4.82
N HIS A 73 0.19 -14.83 5.89
CA HIS A 73 0.08 -16.28 5.89
C HIS A 73 -0.91 -16.76 4.83
N PRO A 74 -0.49 -17.67 3.93
CA PRO A 74 -1.40 -18.23 2.95
C PRO A 74 -2.53 -19.02 3.63
N HIS A 75 -3.72 -18.98 3.07
CA HIS A 75 -4.82 -19.82 3.53
C HIS A 75 -4.56 -21.27 3.14
N ALA A 76 -5.00 -22.22 3.99
CA ALA A 76 -4.78 -23.64 3.74
C ALA A 76 -5.42 -24.14 2.42
N ASN A 77 -6.48 -23.47 1.97
CA ASN A 77 -7.16 -23.74 0.72
C ASN A 77 -6.93 -22.54 -0.23
N MET A 78 -5.90 -22.62 -1.05
CA MET A 78 -5.44 -21.51 -1.91
C MET A 78 -6.40 -21.23 -3.09
N GLU A 79 -7.25 -22.17 -3.44
CA GLU A 79 -8.29 -21.99 -4.47
C GLU A 79 -9.45 -21.22 -3.86
N GLY A 80 -9.70 -20.00 -4.34
CA GLY A 80 -10.84 -19.21 -3.94
C GLY A 80 -10.61 -18.15 -2.84
N CYS A 81 -9.37 -17.75 -2.59
CA CYS A 81 -9.06 -16.67 -1.63
C CYS A 81 -9.51 -15.26 -2.06
N ALA A 82 -10.11 -15.12 -3.24
CA ALA A 82 -10.55 -13.82 -3.76
C ALA A 82 -11.53 -13.08 -2.83
N HIS A 83 -12.31 -13.81 -2.02
CA HIS A 83 -13.25 -13.24 -1.03
C HIS A 83 -12.62 -12.97 0.34
N LEU A 84 -11.39 -13.43 0.60
CA LEU A 84 -10.68 -13.24 1.87
C LEU A 84 -9.86 -11.94 1.82
N VAL A 85 -10.52 -10.81 2.01
CA VAL A 85 -9.90 -9.46 1.93
C VAL A 85 -8.75 -9.28 2.91
N ASP A 86 -8.78 -9.95 4.05
CA ASP A 86 -7.71 -9.97 5.05
C ASP A 86 -6.42 -10.65 4.56
N LYS A 87 -6.49 -11.40 3.47
CA LYS A 87 -5.35 -12.05 2.80
C LYS A 87 -4.81 -11.27 1.59
N TRP A 88 -5.40 -10.15 1.26
CA TRP A 88 -4.94 -9.33 0.15
C TRP A 88 -3.67 -8.55 0.51
N PHE A 89 -2.99 -8.08 -0.53
CA PHE A 89 -1.90 -7.14 -0.35
C PHE A 89 -2.45 -5.79 0.12
N THR A 90 -2.15 -5.42 1.37
CA THR A 90 -2.66 -4.17 1.96
C THR A 90 -1.62 -3.06 1.89
N VAL A 91 -2.09 -1.86 1.56
CA VAL A 91 -1.32 -0.63 1.53
C VAL A 91 -1.88 0.29 2.63
N PRO A 92 -1.03 0.99 3.40
CA PRO A 92 0.42 1.18 3.22
C PRO A 92 1.31 0.06 3.79
N ASP A 93 0.81 -0.76 4.69
CA ASP A 93 1.60 -1.65 5.54
C ASP A 93 2.61 -2.52 4.79
N MET A 94 2.12 -3.29 3.81
CA MET A 94 2.98 -4.24 3.08
C MET A 94 3.97 -3.53 2.14
N GLY A 95 3.71 -2.28 1.76
CA GLY A 95 4.66 -1.48 0.99
C GLY A 95 6.00 -1.32 1.70
N HIS A 96 5.98 -1.04 3.01
CA HIS A 96 7.19 -0.93 3.83
C HIS A 96 7.95 -2.26 3.92
N ILE A 97 7.23 -3.37 4.11
CA ILE A 97 7.87 -4.70 4.22
C ILE A 97 8.54 -5.08 2.91
N VAL A 98 7.88 -4.84 1.77
CA VAL A 98 8.42 -5.11 0.43
C VAL A 98 9.66 -4.26 0.17
N ALA A 99 9.60 -2.95 0.45
CA ALA A 99 10.73 -2.04 0.28
C ALA A 99 11.96 -2.50 1.08
N ASN A 100 11.76 -2.86 2.36
CA ASN A 100 12.85 -3.33 3.21
C ASN A 100 13.44 -4.66 2.73
N TYR A 101 12.59 -5.63 2.41
CA TYR A 101 13.06 -6.95 2.00
C TYR A 101 13.86 -6.88 0.70
N TYR A 102 13.29 -6.25 -0.33
CA TYR A 102 13.94 -6.18 -1.66
C TYR A 102 14.98 -5.06 -1.76
N LYS A 103 15.08 -4.15 -0.77
CA LYS A 103 15.98 -2.98 -0.77
C LYS A 103 15.78 -2.13 -2.04
N MET A 104 14.53 -1.83 -2.33
CA MET A 104 14.09 -1.11 -3.52
C MET A 104 13.04 -0.07 -3.15
N CYS A 105 12.94 0.97 -3.98
CA CYS A 105 11.78 1.84 -3.97
C CYS A 105 10.54 1.06 -4.42
N VAL A 106 9.45 1.16 -3.67
CA VAL A 106 8.14 0.60 -4.00
C VAL A 106 7.17 1.75 -4.20
N ILE A 107 6.53 1.81 -5.35
CA ILE A 107 5.51 2.80 -5.66
C ILE A 107 4.15 2.10 -5.69
N VAL A 108 3.18 2.69 -5.02
CA VAL A 108 1.78 2.25 -5.14
C VAL A 108 0.96 3.39 -5.72
N LEU A 109 0.43 3.17 -6.91
CA LEU A 109 -0.46 4.09 -7.61
C LEU A 109 -1.91 3.65 -7.43
N THR A 110 -2.71 4.50 -6.82
CA THR A 110 -4.14 4.23 -6.60
C THR A 110 -5.01 5.21 -7.38
N SER A 111 -6.30 4.90 -7.53
CA SER A 111 -7.30 5.82 -8.07
C SER A 111 -7.86 6.80 -7.03
N LEU A 112 -7.50 6.64 -5.75
CA LEU A 112 -8.14 7.29 -4.61
C LEU A 112 -7.26 8.37 -3.94
N GLU A 113 -6.37 9.01 -4.66
CA GLU A 113 -5.48 10.08 -4.14
C GLU A 113 -4.52 9.64 -3.00
N LYS A 114 -4.38 8.34 -2.77
CA LYS A 114 -3.50 7.74 -1.76
C LYS A 114 -2.32 7.01 -2.39
N SER A 115 -1.77 7.57 -3.46
CA SER A 115 -0.55 7.03 -4.05
C SER A 115 0.64 7.43 -3.20
N GLU A 116 1.54 6.49 -2.93
CA GLU A 116 2.68 6.68 -2.03
C GLU A 116 3.92 5.96 -2.54
N SER A 117 5.08 6.50 -2.15
CA SER A 117 6.38 5.87 -2.33
C SER A 117 6.87 5.30 -1.01
N PHE A 118 7.38 4.09 -1.04
CA PHE A 118 7.94 3.38 0.12
C PHE A 118 9.41 3.12 -0.13
N PHE A 119 10.25 3.58 0.78
CA PHE A 119 11.67 3.28 0.78
C PHE A 119 12.03 2.34 1.92
N PRO A 120 13.18 1.65 1.84
CA PRO A 120 13.70 0.90 2.97
C PRO A 120 13.87 1.77 4.21
N LEU A 121 13.46 1.26 5.37
CA LEU A 121 13.64 1.93 6.66
C LEU A 121 15.08 1.83 7.18
N ARG A 122 15.82 0.88 6.63
CA ARG A 122 17.19 0.51 7.01
C ARG A 122 18.05 0.38 5.77
N ARG A 123 19.32 0.65 5.92
CA ARG A 123 20.35 0.56 4.87
C ARG A 123 20.30 1.70 3.85
N PRO A 124 21.44 2.17 3.39
CA PRO A 124 21.52 3.21 2.37
C PRO A 124 21.07 2.70 1.01
N PRO A 125 20.68 3.60 0.11
CA PRO A 125 20.44 3.27 -1.27
C PRO A 125 21.70 2.68 -1.92
N PRO A 126 21.56 1.86 -2.97
CA PRO A 126 22.70 1.35 -3.71
C PRO A 126 23.50 2.49 -4.36
N PRO A 127 24.84 2.35 -4.46
CA PRO A 127 25.71 3.45 -4.92
C PRO A 127 25.52 3.88 -6.37
N ALA A 128 24.84 3.09 -7.18
CA ALA A 128 24.61 3.39 -8.60
C ALA A 128 23.22 4.01 -8.79
N LYS A 129 23.17 5.33 -8.88
CA LYS A 129 21.93 6.13 -9.01
C LYS A 129 21.14 5.92 -10.31
N GLN A 130 21.74 5.40 -11.38
CA GLN A 130 21.19 5.47 -12.73
C GLN A 130 20.42 4.23 -13.17
N ASN A 131 19.82 3.45 -12.46
CA ASN A 131 18.90 2.36 -12.88
C ASN A 131 18.48 1.48 -11.70
N THR A 132 18.31 2.06 -10.51
CA THR A 132 17.71 1.27 -9.42
C THR A 132 16.29 0.90 -9.83
N PRO A 133 15.98 -0.38 -9.97
CA PRO A 133 14.65 -0.80 -10.38
C PRO A 133 13.62 -0.41 -9.32
N ILE A 134 12.46 0.04 -9.78
CA ILE A 134 11.33 0.45 -8.95
C ILE A 134 10.23 -0.60 -9.09
N ILE A 135 9.74 -1.13 -7.99
CA ILE A 135 8.54 -1.96 -7.97
C ILE A 135 7.33 -1.02 -7.98
N CYS A 136 6.62 -0.93 -9.10
CA CYS A 136 5.42 -0.12 -9.18
C CYS A 136 4.16 -0.98 -9.28
N LEU A 137 3.28 -0.84 -8.30
CA LEU A 137 1.98 -1.52 -8.24
C LEU A 137 0.87 -0.52 -8.53
N GLY A 138 0.03 -0.82 -9.51
CA GLY A 138 -1.22 -0.10 -9.74
C GLY A 138 -2.36 -0.79 -9.01
N VAL A 139 -3.06 -0.09 -8.11
CA VAL A 139 -4.24 -0.63 -7.43
C VAL A 139 -5.49 -0.01 -8.05
N ILE A 140 -6.25 -0.82 -8.75
CA ILE A 140 -7.47 -0.43 -9.47
C ILE A 140 -8.64 -1.19 -8.87
N LEU A 141 -9.52 -0.48 -8.15
CA LEU A 141 -10.59 -1.10 -7.37
C LEU A 141 -10.00 -2.10 -6.35
N ASN A 142 -10.27 -3.38 -6.54
CA ASN A 142 -9.83 -4.48 -5.67
C ASN A 142 -8.78 -5.36 -6.36
N HIS A 143 -8.06 -4.83 -7.36
CA HIS A 143 -7.10 -5.56 -8.16
C HIS A 143 -5.77 -4.83 -8.24
N SER A 144 -4.67 -5.57 -8.17
CA SER A 144 -3.31 -5.03 -8.32
C SER A 144 -2.69 -5.50 -9.63
N VAL A 145 -2.03 -4.59 -10.32
CA VAL A 145 -1.26 -4.85 -11.54
C VAL A 145 0.18 -4.38 -11.38
N LEU A 146 1.11 -4.99 -12.11
CA LEU A 146 2.48 -4.50 -12.18
C LEU A 146 2.58 -3.42 -13.27
N ILE A 147 3.21 -2.30 -12.95
CA ILE A 147 3.44 -1.19 -13.87
C ILE A 147 4.94 -0.98 -14.07
N TYR A 148 5.37 -0.89 -15.32
CA TYR A 148 6.70 -0.41 -15.66
C TYR A 148 6.60 1.07 -16.04
N LEU A 149 7.45 1.88 -15.41
CA LEU A 149 7.47 3.33 -15.60
C LEU A 149 8.67 3.73 -16.46
N LYS A 150 8.45 4.73 -17.32
CA LYS A 150 9.53 5.40 -18.07
C LYS A 150 10.37 6.25 -17.12
N ASN A 151 11.63 6.49 -17.51
CA ASN A 151 12.51 7.41 -16.79
C ASN A 151 11.87 8.81 -16.67
N GLY A 152 12.07 9.45 -15.52
CA GLY A 152 11.54 10.78 -15.26
C GLY A 152 10.02 10.81 -14.97
N CYS A 153 9.39 9.66 -14.76
CA CYS A 153 8.00 9.59 -14.31
C CYS A 153 7.81 10.38 -13.01
N PRO A 154 6.81 11.25 -12.90
CA PRO A 154 6.42 11.83 -11.63
C PRO A 154 6.06 10.71 -10.63
N LEU A 155 6.62 10.76 -9.42
CA LEU A 155 6.40 9.76 -8.38
C LEU A 155 5.66 10.35 -7.19
N PRO A 156 4.73 9.62 -6.56
CA PRO A 156 4.02 10.11 -5.39
C PRO A 156 4.98 10.36 -4.22
N PRO A 157 4.60 11.22 -3.27
CA PRO A 157 5.43 11.51 -2.10
C PRO A 157 5.71 10.26 -1.28
N SER A 158 6.77 10.31 -0.51
CA SER A 158 7.14 9.28 0.44
C SER A 158 6.10 9.14 1.54
N SER A 159 5.88 7.92 2.02
CA SER A 159 4.95 7.68 3.10
C SER A 159 5.40 8.42 4.38
N ILE A 160 4.43 8.90 5.15
CA ILE A 160 4.68 9.60 6.40
C ILE A 160 5.34 8.69 7.43
N GLU A 161 5.01 7.41 7.42
CA GLU A 161 5.58 6.40 8.30
C GLU A 161 7.05 6.20 8.02
N TRP A 162 7.46 6.24 6.73
CA TRP A 162 8.88 6.20 6.39
C TRP A 162 9.63 7.41 6.95
N HIS A 163 9.10 8.62 6.80
CA HIS A 163 9.71 9.82 7.34
C HIS A 163 9.91 9.75 8.85
N ASN A 164 8.94 9.19 9.57
CA ASN A 164 8.95 9.13 11.03
C ASN A 164 9.86 8.03 11.58
N HIS A 165 10.09 6.94 10.83
CA HIS A 165 10.72 5.72 11.35
C HIS A 165 11.98 5.27 10.59
N LYS A 166 12.39 6.00 9.54
CA LYS A 166 13.64 5.71 8.83
C LYS A 166 14.84 5.81 9.76
N LYS A 167 15.73 4.84 9.69
CA LYS A 167 16.98 4.84 10.45
C LYS A 167 18.01 5.76 9.77
N GLU A 168 19.06 6.10 10.51
CA GLU A 168 20.08 7.05 10.06
C GLU A 168 20.75 6.66 8.73
N ASP A 169 20.99 5.38 8.51
CA ASP A 169 21.56 4.86 7.26
C ASP A 169 20.61 4.89 6.05
N ALA A 170 19.31 5.10 6.28
CA ALA A 170 18.30 5.17 5.22
C ALA A 170 17.91 6.61 4.83
N LEU A 171 18.51 7.64 5.43
CA LEU A 171 18.12 9.04 5.26
C LEU A 171 18.16 9.51 3.79
N THR A 172 19.09 8.99 3.00
CA THR A 172 19.37 9.47 1.64
C THR A 172 18.55 8.78 0.55
N TRP A 173 17.62 7.88 0.90
CA TRP A 173 16.80 7.20 -0.10
C TRP A 173 15.94 8.14 -0.94
N GLU A 174 15.36 9.16 -0.33
CA GLU A 174 14.46 10.09 -1.00
C GLU A 174 15.20 11.07 -1.91
N ASP A 175 16.48 11.36 -1.63
CA ASP A 175 17.26 12.38 -2.35
C ASP A 175 17.30 12.15 -3.87
N ASP A 176 17.30 10.90 -4.30
CA ASP A 176 17.34 10.52 -5.71
C ASP A 176 15.98 10.71 -6.43
N TYR A 177 14.91 10.99 -5.68
CA TYR A 177 13.52 11.05 -6.18
C TYR A 177 12.84 12.43 -5.97
N LEU A 178 13.53 13.41 -5.35
CA LEU A 178 12.96 14.71 -5.00
C LEU A 178 12.35 15.42 -6.21
N ASP A 179 13.05 15.47 -7.33
CA ASP A 179 12.56 16.10 -8.56
C ASP A 179 11.26 15.43 -9.07
N GLN A 180 11.18 14.12 -8.97
CA GLN A 180 10.02 13.32 -9.38
C GLN A 180 8.83 13.51 -8.44
N HIS A 181 9.08 13.66 -7.12
CA HIS A 181 8.06 14.01 -6.13
C HIS A 181 7.50 15.42 -6.37
N GLU A 182 8.36 16.39 -6.67
CA GLU A 182 7.92 17.73 -7.00
C GLU A 182 7.07 17.75 -8.28
N LEU A 183 7.48 17.01 -9.31
CA LEU A 183 6.70 16.85 -10.55
C LEU A 183 5.34 16.20 -10.31
N PHE A 184 5.20 15.32 -9.33
CA PHE A 184 3.92 14.69 -8.99
C PHE A 184 2.97 15.67 -8.28
N GLN A 185 3.48 16.52 -7.41
CA GLN A 185 2.67 17.44 -6.62
C GLN A 185 2.03 18.55 -7.47
N LYS A 186 2.75 19.09 -8.47
CA LYS A 186 2.30 20.20 -9.32
C LYS A 186 0.95 19.94 -10.01
N PRO A 187 0.75 18.82 -10.73
CA PRO A 187 -0.53 18.50 -11.36
C PRO A 187 -1.63 18.13 -10.37
N MET A 188 -1.29 17.53 -9.23
CA MET A 188 -2.28 17.18 -8.20
C MET A 188 -2.98 18.42 -7.62
N VAL A 189 -2.26 19.51 -7.43
CA VAL A 189 -2.84 20.79 -6.99
C VAL A 189 -3.84 21.32 -8.02
N ILE A 190 -3.54 21.19 -9.32
CA ILE A 190 -4.44 21.63 -10.41
C ILE A 190 -5.69 20.73 -10.48
N GLU A 191 -5.53 19.42 -10.39
CA GLU A 191 -6.66 18.47 -10.44
C GLU A 191 -7.60 18.63 -9.23
N SER A 192 -7.06 18.89 -8.04
CA SER A 192 -7.85 19.12 -6.82
C SER A 192 -8.54 20.49 -6.79
N GLY A 193 -7.93 21.53 -7.38
CA GLY A 193 -8.48 22.87 -7.47
C GLY A 193 -9.70 22.98 -8.39
N ASN A 194 -9.94 22.02 -9.28
CA ASN A 194 -11.07 21.98 -10.20
C ASN A 194 -12.27 21.15 -9.69
N LYS A 195 -12.23 20.61 -8.48
CA LYS A 195 -13.41 19.99 -7.88
C LYS A 195 -14.41 21.08 -7.49
N PRO A 196 -15.68 21.02 -7.97
CA PRO A 196 -16.73 21.92 -7.47
C PRO A 196 -16.87 21.73 -5.96
N PRO A 197 -17.13 22.80 -5.19
CA PRO A 197 -17.28 22.71 -3.74
C PRO A 197 -18.37 21.68 -3.41
N GLN A 198 -18.01 20.66 -2.65
CA GLN A 198 -19.00 19.71 -2.14
C GLN A 198 -19.95 20.48 -1.20
N PRO A 199 -21.28 20.29 -1.29
CA PRO A 199 -22.20 20.91 -0.38
C PRO A 199 -21.84 20.49 1.05
N GLN A 200 -21.56 21.47 1.90
CA GLN A 200 -21.35 21.26 3.32
C GLN A 200 -22.59 20.57 3.87
N LYS A 201 -22.45 19.34 4.35
CA LYS A 201 -23.49 18.69 5.14
C LYS A 201 -23.64 19.50 6.43
N GLU A 202 -24.71 20.27 6.49
CA GLU A 202 -25.16 20.88 7.75
C GLU A 202 -25.24 19.78 8.82
N SER A 203 -24.51 19.97 9.90
CA SER A 203 -24.56 19.10 11.05
C SER A 203 -25.89 19.33 11.76
N ASN A 204 -26.94 18.62 11.35
CA ASN A 204 -28.14 18.49 12.17
C ASN A 204 -27.76 17.74 13.44
N LYS A 205 -27.67 18.50 14.53
CA LYS A 205 -27.66 17.95 15.89
C LYS A 205 -28.97 17.20 16.09
N ALA A 206 -28.95 15.89 15.91
CA ALA A 206 -30.04 15.04 16.34
C ALA A 206 -30.08 15.03 17.88
N ALA A 207 -31.18 15.39 18.45
CA ALA A 207 -31.50 15.26 19.88
C ALA A 207 -31.48 13.77 20.28
N PRO A 208 -31.12 13.42 21.51
CA PRO A 208 -31.08 12.04 21.94
C PRO A 208 -32.51 11.46 22.00
N ILE A 209 -32.72 10.38 21.27
CA ILE A 209 -33.92 9.56 21.35
C ILE A 209 -33.89 8.80 22.67
N LEU A 210 -34.80 9.11 23.58
CA LEU A 210 -35.09 8.28 24.75
C LEU A 210 -35.65 6.92 24.24
N LEU A 211 -34.88 5.86 24.49
CA LEU A 211 -35.34 4.49 24.29
C LEU A 211 -36.27 4.11 25.44
N ASP A 212 -37.57 3.96 25.14
CA ASP A 212 -38.54 3.36 26.00
C ASP A 212 -38.18 1.91 26.27
N THR A 213 -38.14 1.55 27.56
CA THR A 213 -37.94 0.18 28.06
C THR A 213 -39.16 -0.66 27.75
N PRO A 214 -39.05 -1.88 27.21
CA PRO A 214 -40.20 -2.74 26.99
C PRO A 214 -40.73 -3.29 28.33
N GLU A 215 -42.05 -3.13 28.54
CA GLU A 215 -42.80 -3.71 29.66
C GLU A 215 -42.73 -5.26 29.66
N LYS A 216 -42.56 -5.83 30.88
CA LYS A 216 -42.59 -7.28 31.07
C LYS A 216 -43.99 -7.84 30.83
N PRO A 217 -44.15 -9.00 30.21
CA PRO A 217 -45.49 -9.63 30.06
C PRO A 217 -46.00 -10.14 31.42
N LYS A 218 -47.28 -9.78 31.71
CA LYS A 218 -48.03 -10.27 32.86
C LYS A 218 -48.32 -11.78 32.71
N GLN A 219 -47.94 -12.56 33.67
CA GLN A 219 -48.39 -13.95 33.83
C GLN A 219 -49.91 -13.96 34.14
N ILE A 220 -50.62 -14.74 33.34
CA ILE A 220 -52.04 -15.09 33.61
C ILE A 220 -52.01 -16.48 34.26
N ILE A 221 -52.64 -16.56 35.40
CA ILE A 221 -52.93 -17.78 36.18
C ILE A 221 -54.01 -18.57 35.44
#